data_f385234a04b8fe6f9571659209066bfd
#
_entry.id   f385234a04b8fe6f9571659209066bfd
#
_cell.length_a   1.000
_cell.length_b   1.000
_cell.length_c   1.000
_cell.angle_alpha   90.00
_cell.angle_beta   90.00
_cell.angle_gamma   90.00
#
_symmetry.space_group_name_H-M   'P 1'
#
loop_
_entity.id
_entity.type
_entity.pdbx_description
1 polymer ?
#
loop_
_entity_poly.entity_id
_entity_poly.type
_entity_poly.pdbx_seq_one_letter_code
_entity_poly.pdbx_strand_id
1 'polypeptide(L)'
;MMGPAPVHYIPILTTVIAVAFAVMVLRRYRERGGLHLLWWGMGMITYGAGTFTEAFTTLFGWNEAVFRAWYITGALLGGAPLAQGTVYLMLSRRRANRLTAVLLAFISIASVCVLLSPVIPAAAEAHRLTGRVFAWQWVRAFSPFINLYAAVFLIGGAVLSAVRYWRRGDSGPRATGNGLIALGALLPGIGGSFTRFGHVEVLYVTEFVGLLLIYAGYRMVTGSTAPSIHRLAVNSS
;
A
#
# COMPACT_ATOMS: atom_id res chain seq x y z
N MET A 1 -17.81 -8.04 -28.37
CA MET A 1 -16.89 -7.93 -27.20
C MET A 1 -17.64 -7.27 -26.07
N MET A 2 -17.85 -7.92 -24.95
CA MET A 2 -18.42 -7.29 -23.76
C MET A 2 -17.42 -6.27 -23.24
N GLY A 3 -17.87 -5.02 -23.00
CA GLY A 3 -17.06 -3.98 -22.37
C GLY A 3 -16.68 -4.36 -20.94
N PRO A 4 -15.72 -3.62 -20.31
CA PRO A 4 -15.31 -3.89 -18.94
C PRO A 4 -16.50 -3.77 -17.98
N ALA A 5 -16.64 -4.70 -17.04
CA ALA A 5 -17.67 -4.65 -16.02
C ALA A 5 -17.47 -3.42 -15.11
N PRO A 6 -18.52 -2.86 -14.46
CA PRO A 6 -18.43 -1.66 -13.62
C PRO A 6 -17.33 -1.72 -12.54
N VAL A 7 -17.02 -2.91 -12.02
CA VAL A 7 -15.97 -3.13 -11.02
C VAL A 7 -14.56 -2.75 -11.51
N HIS A 8 -14.31 -2.82 -12.83
CA HIS A 8 -13.02 -2.44 -13.43
C HIS A 8 -12.74 -0.93 -13.39
N TYR A 9 -13.74 -0.11 -13.06
CA TYR A 9 -13.57 1.34 -12.88
C TYR A 9 -13.22 1.74 -11.43
N ILE A 10 -13.30 0.80 -10.48
CA ILE A 10 -12.93 1.04 -9.06
C ILE A 10 -11.48 1.58 -8.93
N PRO A 11 -10.47 1.09 -9.67
CA PRO A 11 -9.11 1.61 -9.59
C PRO A 11 -8.98 3.12 -9.84
N ILE A 12 -9.91 3.73 -10.61
CA ILE A 12 -9.93 5.19 -10.81
C ILE A 12 -10.19 5.91 -9.48
N LEU A 13 -11.20 5.47 -8.74
CA LEU A 13 -11.53 6.04 -7.42
C LEU A 13 -10.40 5.78 -6.42
N THR A 14 -9.85 4.58 -6.44
CA THR A 14 -8.71 4.19 -5.59
C THR A 14 -7.51 5.10 -5.85
N THR A 15 -7.18 5.38 -7.11
CA THR A 15 -6.10 6.30 -7.50
C THR A 15 -6.32 7.70 -6.96
N VAL A 16 -7.52 8.26 -7.11
CA VAL A 16 -7.84 9.62 -6.63
C VAL A 16 -7.67 9.70 -5.11
N ILE A 17 -8.17 8.72 -4.38
CA ILE A 17 -8.06 8.68 -2.92
C ILE A 17 -6.60 8.48 -2.49
N ALA A 18 -5.84 7.62 -3.17
CA ALA A 18 -4.43 7.39 -2.87
C ALA A 18 -3.59 8.67 -3.06
N VAL A 19 -3.83 9.44 -4.13
CA VAL A 19 -3.17 10.72 -4.38
C VAL A 19 -3.53 11.73 -3.30
N ALA A 20 -4.82 11.87 -2.95
CA ALA A 20 -5.25 12.78 -1.89
C ALA A 20 -4.61 12.40 -0.54
N PHE A 21 -4.55 11.12 -0.24
CA PHE A 21 -3.91 10.60 0.98
C PHE A 21 -2.39 10.84 0.96
N ALA A 22 -1.71 10.61 -0.17
CA ALA A 22 -0.29 10.92 -0.33
C ALA A 22 0.01 12.39 -0.03
N VAL A 23 -0.78 13.30 -0.63
CA VAL A 23 -0.65 14.75 -0.39
C VAL A 23 -0.81 15.09 1.08
N MET A 24 -1.81 14.51 1.75
CA MET A 24 -2.05 14.76 3.18
C MET A 24 -0.88 14.28 4.05
N VAL A 25 -0.35 13.08 3.81
CA VAL A 25 0.78 12.53 4.57
C VAL A 25 2.06 13.31 4.32
N LEU A 26 2.33 13.69 3.06
CA LEU A 26 3.52 14.47 2.69
C LEU A 26 3.46 15.91 3.21
N ARG A 27 2.29 16.55 3.25
CA ARG A 27 2.11 17.85 3.94
C ARG A 27 2.48 17.72 5.41
N ARG A 28 1.97 16.67 6.08
CA ARG A 28 2.31 16.40 7.48
C ARG A 28 3.80 16.13 7.67
N TYR A 29 4.45 15.45 6.72
CA TYR A 29 5.90 15.28 6.73
C TYR A 29 6.64 16.63 6.66
N ARG A 30 6.20 17.56 5.81
CA ARG A 30 6.79 18.90 5.72
C ARG A 30 6.64 19.70 7.02
N GLU A 31 5.52 19.54 7.71
CA GLU A 31 5.22 20.26 8.95
C GLU A 31 5.92 19.67 10.18
N ARG A 32 6.06 18.36 10.26
CA ARG A 32 6.50 17.65 11.48
C ARG A 32 7.81 16.87 11.32
N GLY A 33 8.26 16.68 10.09
CA GLY A 33 9.39 15.81 9.79
C GLY A 33 9.06 14.33 10.05
N GLY A 34 10.13 13.51 10.10
CA GLY A 34 10.05 12.09 10.44
C GLY A 34 10.03 11.18 9.22
N LEU A 35 11.04 10.32 9.10
CA LEU A 35 11.20 9.41 7.95
C LEU A 35 10.02 8.46 7.76
N HIS A 36 9.30 8.10 8.83
CA HIS A 36 8.10 7.28 8.72
C HIS A 36 7.01 7.95 7.86
N LEU A 37 6.80 9.27 8.00
CA LEU A 37 5.83 10.00 7.19
C LEU A 37 6.27 10.09 5.72
N LEU A 38 7.57 10.30 5.48
CA LEU A 38 8.10 10.29 4.12
C LEU A 38 7.84 8.95 3.43
N TRP A 39 8.17 7.83 4.09
CA TRP A 39 7.98 6.51 3.56
C TRP A 39 6.49 6.15 3.35
N TRP A 40 5.61 6.56 4.27
CA TRP A 40 4.16 6.39 4.07
C TRP A 40 3.65 7.22 2.91
N GLY A 41 4.11 8.46 2.75
CA GLY A 41 3.76 9.29 1.59
C GLY A 41 4.22 8.68 0.27
N MET A 42 5.47 8.20 0.21
CA MET A 42 5.98 7.46 -0.97
C MET A 42 5.19 6.17 -1.22
N GLY A 43 4.80 5.45 -0.16
CA GLY A 43 3.96 4.26 -0.27
C GLY A 43 2.59 4.57 -0.86
N MET A 44 1.98 5.68 -0.50
CA MET A 44 0.72 6.10 -1.12
C MET A 44 0.90 6.51 -2.58
N ILE A 45 2.03 7.13 -2.94
CA ILE A 45 2.34 7.44 -4.35
C ILE A 45 2.48 6.16 -5.17
N THR A 46 3.28 5.19 -4.70
CA THR A 46 3.48 3.92 -5.43
C THR A 46 2.21 3.10 -5.52
N TYR A 47 1.40 3.09 -4.46
CA TYR A 47 0.08 2.47 -4.45
C TYR A 47 -0.85 3.11 -5.48
N GLY A 48 -0.94 4.44 -5.48
CA GLY A 48 -1.72 5.19 -6.47
C GLY A 48 -1.22 5.01 -7.90
N ALA A 49 0.10 4.87 -8.10
CA ALA A 49 0.66 4.55 -9.42
C ALA A 49 0.25 3.13 -9.88
N GLY A 50 0.23 2.15 -8.98
CA GLY A 50 -0.27 0.81 -9.27
C GLY A 50 -1.73 0.83 -9.73
N THR A 51 -2.61 1.42 -8.93
CA THR A 51 -4.05 1.53 -9.27
C THR A 51 -4.32 2.42 -10.49
N PHE A 52 -3.47 3.43 -10.74
CA PHE A 52 -3.52 4.22 -11.97
C PHE A 52 -3.25 3.37 -13.22
N THR A 53 -2.26 2.48 -13.17
CA THR A 53 -1.98 1.58 -14.31
C THR A 53 -3.11 0.58 -14.56
N GLU A 54 -3.82 0.16 -13.54
CA GLU A 54 -5.04 -0.66 -13.66
C GLU A 54 -6.18 0.14 -14.30
N ALA A 55 -6.41 1.36 -13.83
CA ALA A 55 -7.38 2.28 -14.42
C ALA A 55 -7.06 2.56 -15.90
N PHE A 56 -5.78 2.81 -16.21
CA PHE A 56 -5.32 3.03 -17.58
C PHE A 56 -5.62 1.81 -18.47
N THR A 57 -5.29 0.61 -18.00
CA THR A 57 -5.55 -0.62 -18.75
C THR A 57 -7.04 -0.86 -18.98
N THR A 58 -7.88 -0.52 -18.01
CA THR A 58 -9.35 -0.60 -18.17
C THR A 58 -9.85 0.35 -19.27
N LEU A 59 -9.31 1.57 -19.34
CA LEU A 59 -9.79 2.61 -20.27
C LEU A 59 -9.20 2.47 -21.67
N PHE A 60 -7.92 2.15 -21.77
CA PHE A 60 -7.14 2.21 -23.02
C PHE A 60 -6.65 0.85 -23.52
N GLY A 61 -6.91 -0.21 -22.76
CA GLY A 61 -6.45 -1.56 -23.08
C GLY A 61 -5.04 -1.85 -22.61
N TRP A 62 -4.61 -3.08 -22.85
CA TRP A 62 -3.32 -3.57 -22.43
C TRP A 62 -2.16 -2.93 -23.20
N ASN A 63 -1.12 -2.54 -22.47
CA ASN A 63 0.13 -2.01 -23.03
C ASN A 63 1.31 -2.54 -22.21
N GLU A 64 2.40 -2.93 -22.89
CA GLU A 64 3.57 -3.54 -22.25
C GLU A 64 4.24 -2.61 -21.23
N ALA A 65 4.42 -1.35 -21.54
CA ALA A 65 5.04 -0.38 -20.64
C ALA A 65 4.19 -0.17 -19.38
N VAL A 66 2.86 -0.07 -19.54
CA VAL A 66 1.90 0.03 -18.44
C VAL A 66 1.89 -1.24 -17.60
N PHE A 67 1.95 -2.41 -18.21
CA PHE A 67 2.06 -3.68 -17.51
C PHE A 67 3.32 -3.77 -16.64
N ARG A 68 4.48 -3.38 -17.18
CA ARG A 68 5.74 -3.36 -16.42
C ARG A 68 5.69 -2.34 -15.27
N ALA A 69 5.15 -1.16 -15.52
CA ALA A 69 4.92 -0.14 -14.50
C ALA A 69 4.00 -0.66 -13.39
N TRP A 70 2.89 -1.31 -13.76
CA TRP A 70 1.97 -1.94 -12.80
C TRP A 70 2.67 -2.98 -11.93
N TYR A 71 3.49 -3.85 -12.54
CA TYR A 71 4.15 -4.90 -11.78
C TYR A 71 5.15 -4.32 -10.77
N ILE A 72 5.89 -3.28 -11.16
CA ILE A 72 6.85 -2.61 -10.27
C ILE A 72 6.11 -1.82 -9.18
N THR A 73 5.15 -0.98 -9.55
CA THR A 73 4.49 -0.06 -8.59
C THR A 73 3.45 -0.77 -7.73
N GLY A 74 2.69 -1.72 -8.28
CA GLY A 74 1.67 -2.49 -7.58
C GLY A 74 2.22 -3.73 -6.90
N ALA A 75 2.77 -4.69 -7.68
CA ALA A 75 3.14 -6.00 -7.14
C ALA A 75 4.43 -5.98 -6.28
N LEU A 76 5.43 -5.12 -6.59
CA LEU A 76 6.65 -5.01 -5.81
C LEU A 76 6.60 -3.87 -4.78
N LEU A 77 6.12 -2.69 -5.15
CA LEU A 77 6.15 -1.49 -4.31
C LEU A 77 4.83 -1.20 -3.58
N GLY A 78 3.74 -1.90 -3.85
CA GLY A 78 2.41 -1.58 -3.30
C GLY A 78 2.37 -1.50 -1.77
N GLY A 79 3.00 -2.44 -1.07
CA GLY A 79 3.03 -2.46 0.41
C GLY A 79 4.39 -2.12 1.03
N ALA A 80 5.49 -2.30 0.29
CA ALA A 80 6.85 -2.24 0.83
C ALA A 80 7.24 -0.86 1.42
N PRO A 81 6.98 0.28 0.76
CA PRO A 81 7.30 1.59 1.34
C PRO A 81 6.43 1.91 2.55
N LEU A 82 5.17 1.46 2.59
CA LEU A 82 4.30 1.62 3.76
C LEU A 82 4.85 0.86 4.96
N ALA A 83 5.28 -0.39 4.74
CA ALA A 83 5.96 -1.19 5.76
C ALA A 83 7.24 -0.53 6.24
N GLN A 84 8.02 0.05 5.33
CA GLN A 84 9.25 0.76 5.67
C GLN A 84 8.99 1.98 6.55
N GLY A 85 7.90 2.69 6.34
CA GLY A 85 7.45 3.75 7.25
C GLY A 85 7.22 3.22 8.67
N THR A 86 6.56 2.08 8.80
CA THR A 86 6.35 1.42 10.10
C THR A 86 7.67 0.96 10.74
N VAL A 87 8.61 0.45 9.94
CA VAL A 87 9.96 0.11 10.41
C VAL A 87 10.67 1.33 11.02
N TYR A 88 10.61 2.50 10.38
CA TYR A 88 11.18 3.74 10.93
C TYR A 88 10.45 4.24 12.19
N LEU A 89 9.19 3.89 12.35
CA LEU A 89 8.42 4.23 13.55
C LEU A 89 8.77 3.32 14.75
N MET A 90 9.05 2.04 14.49
CA MET A 90 9.16 1.01 15.52
C MET A 90 10.60 0.66 15.90
N LEU A 91 11.55 0.79 14.99
CA LEU A 91 12.93 0.38 15.17
C LEU A 91 13.88 1.58 15.30
N SER A 92 15.07 1.31 15.90
CA SER A 92 16.14 2.31 15.91
C SER A 92 16.54 2.69 14.49
N ARG A 93 16.90 3.95 14.27
CA ARG A 93 17.29 4.49 12.96
C ARG A 93 18.36 3.65 12.24
N ARG A 94 19.34 3.13 13.01
CA ARG A 94 20.41 2.28 12.46
C ARG A 94 19.88 0.97 11.89
N ARG A 95 18.93 0.31 12.58
CA ARG A 95 18.29 -0.92 12.12
C ARG A 95 17.37 -0.64 10.93
N ALA A 96 16.59 0.42 11.01
CA ALA A 96 15.71 0.86 9.93
C ALA A 96 16.49 1.13 8.63
N ASN A 97 17.61 1.87 8.71
CA ASN A 97 18.48 2.16 7.55
C ASN A 97 19.04 0.87 6.91
N ARG A 98 19.46 -0.11 7.73
CA ARG A 98 19.94 -1.40 7.21
C ARG A 98 18.85 -2.15 6.46
N LEU A 99 17.63 -2.23 7.03
CA LEU A 99 16.49 -2.86 6.38
C LEU A 99 16.11 -2.10 5.10
N THR A 100 16.16 -0.76 5.10
CA THR A 100 15.96 0.05 3.89
C THR A 100 16.96 -0.34 2.79
N ALA A 101 18.25 -0.41 3.10
CA ALA A 101 19.27 -0.74 2.12
C ALA A 101 19.04 -2.13 1.50
N VAL A 102 18.76 -3.13 2.34
CA VAL A 102 18.44 -4.49 1.88
C VAL A 102 17.16 -4.52 1.03
N LEU A 103 16.09 -3.85 1.49
CA LEU A 103 14.82 -3.80 0.77
C LEU A 103 14.98 -3.12 -0.60
N LEU A 104 15.66 -1.97 -0.65
CA LEU A 104 15.88 -1.24 -1.90
C LEU A 104 16.75 -2.04 -2.87
N ALA A 105 17.83 -2.68 -2.39
CA ALA A 105 18.65 -3.55 -3.23
C ALA A 105 17.83 -4.70 -3.82
N PHE A 106 17.00 -5.36 -3.00
CA PHE A 106 16.17 -6.47 -3.43
C PHE A 106 15.10 -6.02 -4.45
N ILE A 107 14.41 -4.89 -4.19
CA ILE A 107 13.42 -4.32 -5.13
C ILE A 107 14.09 -3.86 -6.43
N SER A 108 15.29 -3.28 -6.37
CA SER A 108 16.03 -2.85 -7.56
C SER A 108 16.37 -4.06 -8.46
N ILE A 109 16.89 -5.14 -7.86
CA ILE A 109 17.17 -6.39 -8.60
C ILE A 109 15.88 -6.93 -9.21
N ALA A 110 14.79 -7.02 -8.42
CA ALA A 110 13.50 -7.49 -8.90
C ALA A 110 12.98 -6.63 -10.07
N SER A 111 13.09 -5.31 -9.97
CA SER A 111 12.65 -4.37 -11.01
C SER A 111 13.47 -4.53 -12.30
N VAL A 112 14.79 -4.70 -12.19
CA VAL A 112 15.64 -4.98 -13.36
C VAL A 112 15.20 -6.30 -14.01
N CYS A 113 14.96 -7.37 -13.25
CA CYS A 113 14.47 -8.63 -13.77
C CYS A 113 13.10 -8.49 -14.47
N VAL A 114 12.20 -7.67 -13.91
CA VAL A 114 10.89 -7.34 -14.53
C VAL A 114 11.09 -6.62 -15.86
N LEU A 115 12.02 -5.66 -15.93
CA LEU A 115 12.29 -4.90 -17.16
C LEU A 115 12.97 -5.74 -18.24
N LEU A 116 13.83 -6.69 -17.87
CA LEU A 116 14.54 -7.55 -18.80
C LEU A 116 13.76 -8.78 -19.24
N SER A 117 12.76 -9.22 -18.46
CA SER A 117 11.98 -10.41 -18.83
C SER A 117 11.22 -10.18 -20.14
N PRO A 118 11.37 -11.06 -21.14
CA PRO A 118 10.53 -10.99 -22.33
C PRO A 118 9.04 -11.14 -21.97
N VAL A 119 8.18 -10.58 -22.80
CA VAL A 119 6.73 -10.63 -22.65
C VAL A 119 6.14 -11.56 -23.69
N ILE A 120 5.13 -12.33 -23.32
CA ILE A 120 4.36 -13.21 -24.22
C ILE A 120 3.03 -12.51 -24.54
N PRO A 121 2.92 -11.78 -25.68
CA PRO A 121 1.71 -10.99 -25.98
C PRO A 121 0.43 -11.84 -26.04
N ALA A 122 0.55 -13.10 -26.47
CA ALA A 122 -0.58 -14.04 -26.53
C ALA A 122 -1.18 -14.39 -25.15
N ALA A 123 -0.44 -14.14 -24.05
CA ALA A 123 -0.92 -14.31 -22.68
C ALA A 123 -1.54 -13.03 -22.09
N ALA A 124 -1.52 -11.92 -22.84
CA ALA A 124 -2.09 -10.66 -22.41
C ALA A 124 -3.62 -10.64 -22.61
N GLU A 125 -4.32 -10.14 -21.61
CA GLU A 125 -5.76 -9.94 -21.66
C GLU A 125 -6.05 -8.45 -21.88
N ALA A 126 -7.03 -8.09 -22.72
CA ALA A 126 -7.25 -6.71 -23.18
C ALA A 126 -7.45 -5.70 -22.03
N HIS A 127 -8.11 -6.12 -20.93
CA HIS A 127 -8.47 -5.24 -19.82
C HIS A 127 -7.99 -5.76 -18.45
N ARG A 128 -6.98 -6.65 -18.44
CA ARG A 128 -6.44 -7.24 -17.21
C ARG A 128 -4.93 -7.26 -17.21
N LEU A 129 -4.38 -6.95 -16.03
CA LEU A 129 -2.95 -7.07 -15.77
C LEU A 129 -2.69 -8.34 -14.97
N THR A 130 -1.83 -9.20 -15.51
CA THR A 130 -1.46 -10.48 -14.88
C THR A 130 0.01 -10.80 -15.12
N GLY A 131 0.71 -11.24 -14.09
CA GLY A 131 2.11 -11.66 -14.20
C GLY A 131 2.35 -12.89 -15.05
N ARG A 132 1.30 -13.55 -15.56
CA ARG A 132 1.42 -14.68 -16.51
C ARG A 132 2.04 -14.29 -17.84
N VAL A 133 1.99 -12.99 -18.16
CA VAL A 133 2.55 -12.41 -19.38
C VAL A 133 4.09 -12.48 -19.44
N PHE A 134 4.79 -12.59 -18.31
CA PHE A 134 6.24 -12.75 -18.32
C PHE A 134 6.68 -14.11 -18.88
N ALA A 135 7.65 -14.11 -19.78
CA ALA A 135 8.31 -15.35 -20.23
C ALA A 135 9.14 -15.97 -19.09
N TRP A 136 9.81 -15.13 -18.30
CA TRP A 136 10.55 -15.58 -17.11
C TRP A 136 9.62 -15.67 -15.91
N GLN A 137 8.88 -16.76 -15.78
CA GLN A 137 7.89 -16.95 -14.71
C GLN A 137 8.49 -16.87 -13.29
N TRP A 138 9.79 -17.18 -13.13
CA TRP A 138 10.50 -17.09 -11.85
C TRP A 138 10.60 -15.65 -11.33
N VAL A 139 10.54 -14.62 -12.20
CA VAL A 139 10.51 -13.20 -11.80
C VAL A 139 9.35 -12.90 -10.85
N ARG A 140 8.29 -13.66 -10.96
CA ARG A 140 7.12 -13.52 -10.07
C ARG A 140 7.40 -13.95 -8.63
N ALA A 141 8.48 -14.70 -8.39
CA ALA A 141 8.85 -15.13 -7.05
C ALA A 141 9.34 -13.98 -6.15
N PHE A 142 9.81 -12.85 -6.71
CA PHE A 142 10.20 -11.70 -5.89
C PHE A 142 9.03 -11.10 -5.11
N SER A 143 7.85 -11.01 -5.73
CA SER A 143 6.68 -10.38 -5.12
C SER A 143 6.26 -11.02 -3.78
N PRO A 144 6.16 -12.35 -3.61
CA PRO A 144 5.85 -12.96 -2.32
C PRO A 144 6.80 -12.58 -1.18
N PHE A 145 8.11 -12.48 -1.44
CA PHE A 145 9.08 -12.11 -0.39
C PHE A 145 8.92 -10.65 0.03
N ILE A 146 8.72 -9.74 -0.93
CA ILE A 146 8.47 -8.33 -0.65
C ILE A 146 7.14 -8.16 0.10
N ASN A 147 6.10 -8.87 -0.32
CA ASN A 147 4.79 -8.82 0.34
C ASN A 147 4.80 -9.46 1.73
N LEU A 148 5.63 -10.49 1.96
CA LEU A 148 5.85 -11.02 3.31
C LEU A 148 6.50 -9.98 4.23
N TYR A 149 7.51 -9.26 3.72
CA TYR A 149 8.09 -8.12 4.45
C TYR A 149 7.02 -7.07 4.78
N ALA A 150 6.19 -6.71 3.81
CA ALA A 150 5.10 -5.76 4.01
C ALA A 150 4.09 -6.28 5.05
N ALA A 151 3.69 -7.55 4.99
CA ALA A 151 2.77 -8.15 5.96
C ALA A 151 3.34 -8.11 7.38
N VAL A 152 4.60 -8.51 7.58
CA VAL A 152 5.24 -8.52 8.90
C VAL A 152 5.30 -7.12 9.51
N PHE A 153 5.77 -6.12 8.77
CA PHE A 153 6.00 -4.80 9.35
C PHE A 153 4.78 -3.89 9.31
N LEU A 154 3.97 -3.90 8.26
CA LEU A 154 2.79 -3.04 8.17
C LEU A 154 1.63 -3.63 8.99
N ILE A 155 1.23 -4.86 8.70
CA ILE A 155 0.10 -5.50 9.39
C ILE A 155 0.52 -5.85 10.83
N GLY A 156 1.63 -6.57 11.00
CA GLY A 156 2.14 -6.95 12.31
C GLY A 156 2.45 -5.75 13.21
N GLY A 157 3.01 -4.67 12.63
CA GLY A 157 3.27 -3.42 13.34
C GLY A 157 1.99 -2.72 13.81
N ALA A 158 0.97 -2.67 12.96
CA ALA A 158 -0.34 -2.09 13.31
C ALA A 158 -1.05 -2.93 14.38
N VAL A 159 -1.06 -4.25 14.25
CA VAL A 159 -1.63 -5.17 15.27
C VAL A 159 -0.92 -4.99 16.61
N LEU A 160 0.42 -4.99 16.62
CA LEU A 160 1.20 -4.80 17.84
C LEU A 160 0.89 -3.45 18.50
N SER A 161 0.75 -2.40 17.71
CA SER A 161 0.36 -1.06 18.21
C SER A 161 -1.05 -1.08 18.79
N ALA A 162 -2.03 -1.66 18.10
CA ALA A 162 -3.41 -1.79 18.58
C ALA A 162 -3.47 -2.52 19.93
N VAL A 163 -2.80 -3.67 20.04
CA VAL A 163 -2.74 -4.49 21.28
C VAL A 163 -2.06 -3.72 22.41
N ARG A 164 -0.97 -2.99 22.15
CA ARG A 164 -0.29 -2.17 23.17
C ARG A 164 -1.17 -1.07 23.72
N TYR A 165 -1.92 -0.37 22.87
CA TYR A 165 -2.87 0.66 23.33
C TYR A 165 -4.01 0.05 24.11
N TRP A 166 -4.58 -1.05 23.64
CA TRP A 166 -5.65 -1.76 24.33
C TRP A 166 -5.23 -2.22 25.74
N ARG A 167 -4.06 -2.84 25.86
CA ARG A 167 -3.51 -3.32 27.17
C ARG A 167 -3.20 -2.20 28.15
N ARG A 168 -2.97 -0.98 27.66
CA ARG A 168 -2.75 0.22 28.51
C ARG A 168 -4.04 0.90 28.96
N GLY A 169 -5.20 0.33 28.65
CA GLY A 169 -6.49 0.94 28.94
C GLY A 169 -6.86 2.10 28.00
N ASP A 170 -6.02 2.42 27.01
CA ASP A 170 -6.29 3.39 25.95
C ASP A 170 -6.98 2.67 24.77
N SER A 171 -8.16 2.08 25.05
CA SER A 171 -9.00 1.37 24.07
C SER A 171 -9.73 2.32 23.11
N GLY A 172 -9.38 3.60 23.16
CA GLY A 172 -9.97 4.65 22.35
C GLY A 172 -9.48 4.69 20.89
N PRO A 173 -9.52 5.88 20.25
CA PRO A 173 -9.27 6.04 18.82
C PRO A 173 -7.94 5.48 18.32
N ARG A 174 -6.90 5.39 19.19
CA ARG A 174 -5.59 4.87 18.80
C ARG A 174 -5.59 3.36 18.60
N ALA A 175 -6.22 2.61 19.51
CA ALA A 175 -6.32 1.16 19.38
C ALA A 175 -7.17 0.78 18.17
N THR A 176 -8.37 1.38 18.06
CA THR A 176 -9.29 1.16 16.93
C THR A 176 -8.65 1.58 15.60
N GLY A 177 -8.00 2.76 15.55
CA GLY A 177 -7.35 3.25 14.34
C GLY A 177 -6.24 2.34 13.84
N ASN A 178 -5.39 1.80 14.73
CA ASN A 178 -4.38 0.81 14.35
C ASN A 178 -5.00 -0.53 13.91
N GLY A 179 -6.12 -0.95 14.51
CA GLY A 179 -6.88 -2.11 14.05
C GLY A 179 -7.41 -1.94 12.63
N LEU A 180 -7.97 -0.77 12.30
CA LEU A 180 -8.41 -0.44 10.95
C LEU A 180 -7.25 -0.43 9.94
N ILE A 181 -6.08 0.10 10.32
CA ILE A 181 -4.88 0.06 9.47
C ILE A 181 -4.45 -1.38 9.21
N ALA A 182 -4.44 -2.23 10.25
CA ALA A 182 -4.06 -3.64 10.09
C ALA A 182 -5.02 -4.38 9.15
N LEU A 183 -6.34 -4.22 9.35
CA LEU A 183 -7.36 -4.83 8.50
C LEU A 183 -7.26 -4.30 7.06
N GLY A 184 -7.15 -2.98 6.91
CA GLY A 184 -7.03 -2.36 5.60
C GLY A 184 -5.79 -2.79 4.82
N ALA A 185 -4.66 -2.97 5.50
CA ALA A 185 -3.42 -3.46 4.89
C ALA A 185 -3.47 -4.95 4.51
N LEU A 186 -4.30 -5.75 5.19
CA LEU A 186 -4.47 -7.17 4.89
C LEU A 186 -5.29 -7.39 3.60
N LEU A 187 -6.29 -6.56 3.34
CA LEU A 187 -7.24 -6.74 2.23
C LEU A 187 -6.57 -6.81 0.84
N PRO A 188 -5.65 -5.90 0.43
CA PRO A 188 -4.97 -6.00 -0.85
C PRO A 188 -4.15 -7.30 -1.00
N GLY A 189 -3.58 -7.80 0.10
CA GLY A 189 -2.87 -9.08 0.12
C GLY A 189 -3.79 -10.26 -0.18
N ILE A 190 -5.01 -10.24 0.37
CA ILE A 190 -6.06 -11.23 0.05
C ILE A 190 -6.44 -11.10 -1.43
N GLY A 191 -6.78 -9.90 -1.90
CA GLY A 191 -7.14 -9.64 -3.30
C GLY A 191 -6.05 -10.09 -4.28
N GLY A 192 -4.78 -9.76 -4.00
CA GLY A 192 -3.63 -10.20 -4.78
C GLY A 192 -3.48 -11.73 -4.85
N SER A 193 -3.90 -12.45 -3.82
CA SER A 193 -3.94 -13.91 -3.86
C SER A 193 -5.02 -14.42 -4.82
N PHE A 194 -6.19 -13.79 -4.83
CA PHE A 194 -7.29 -14.15 -5.74
C PHE A 194 -6.97 -13.89 -7.21
N THR A 195 -6.11 -12.92 -7.54
CA THR A 195 -5.68 -12.68 -8.93
C THR A 195 -4.95 -13.89 -9.53
N ARG A 196 -4.28 -14.71 -8.71
CA ARG A 196 -3.62 -15.95 -9.17
C ARG A 196 -4.62 -17.00 -9.66
N PHE A 197 -5.86 -16.94 -9.12
CA PHE A 197 -6.97 -17.82 -9.52
C PHE A 197 -7.85 -17.21 -10.62
N GLY A 198 -7.50 -16.01 -11.11
CA GLY A 198 -8.21 -15.36 -12.20
C GLY A 198 -9.25 -14.32 -11.77
N HIS A 199 -9.39 -14.03 -10.47
CA HIS A 199 -10.38 -13.09 -9.93
C HIS A 199 -9.75 -11.73 -9.62
N VAL A 200 -9.48 -10.92 -10.65
CA VAL A 200 -8.89 -9.58 -10.49
C VAL A 200 -9.87 -8.59 -9.86
N GLU A 201 -11.15 -8.81 -10.02
CA GLU A 201 -12.22 -7.99 -9.46
C GLU A 201 -12.15 -7.95 -7.93
N VAL A 202 -11.76 -9.06 -7.30
CA VAL A 202 -11.54 -9.14 -5.85
C VAL A 202 -10.41 -8.21 -5.43
N LEU A 203 -9.34 -8.12 -6.22
CA LEU A 203 -8.23 -7.20 -5.95
C LEU A 203 -8.72 -5.75 -5.95
N TYR A 204 -9.44 -5.31 -6.97
CA TYR A 204 -9.90 -3.92 -7.08
C TYR A 204 -10.79 -3.50 -5.91
N VAL A 205 -11.71 -4.38 -5.50
CA VAL A 205 -12.59 -4.13 -4.34
C VAL A 205 -11.77 -4.10 -3.04
N THR A 206 -10.87 -5.06 -2.84
CA THR A 206 -10.09 -5.16 -1.61
C THR A 206 -9.05 -4.05 -1.49
N GLU A 207 -8.48 -3.58 -2.58
CA GLU A 207 -7.61 -2.40 -2.62
C GLU A 207 -8.37 -1.13 -2.24
N PHE A 208 -9.54 -0.92 -2.81
CA PHE A 208 -10.37 0.25 -2.52
C PHE A 208 -10.81 0.28 -1.05
N VAL A 209 -11.41 -0.80 -0.57
CA VAL A 209 -11.87 -0.91 0.81
C VAL A 209 -10.70 -0.84 1.78
N GLY A 210 -9.60 -1.52 1.45
CA GLY A 210 -8.36 -1.50 2.24
C GLY A 210 -7.80 -0.09 2.41
N LEU A 211 -7.75 0.67 1.32
CA LEU A 211 -7.29 2.06 1.35
C LEU A 211 -8.18 2.96 2.21
N LEU A 212 -9.52 2.80 2.12
CA LEU A 212 -10.46 3.55 2.96
C LEU A 212 -10.27 3.24 4.45
N LEU A 213 -10.06 1.97 4.81
CA LEU A 213 -9.81 1.56 6.19
C LEU A 213 -8.47 2.12 6.71
N ILE A 214 -7.40 2.07 5.91
CA ILE A 214 -6.10 2.68 6.27
C ILE A 214 -6.27 4.18 6.47
N TYR A 215 -6.97 4.85 5.58
CA TYR A 215 -7.23 6.29 5.68
C TYR A 215 -8.01 6.64 6.95
N ALA A 216 -9.11 5.93 7.22
CA ALA A 216 -9.92 6.13 8.43
C ALA A 216 -9.09 5.88 9.69
N GLY A 217 -8.34 4.78 9.73
CA GLY A 217 -7.45 4.46 10.85
C GLY A 217 -6.36 5.52 11.07
N TYR A 218 -5.74 5.99 10.00
CA TYR A 218 -4.76 7.08 10.06
C TYR A 218 -5.36 8.36 10.64
N ARG A 219 -6.56 8.74 10.21
CA ARG A 219 -7.27 9.92 10.73
C ARG A 219 -7.57 9.78 12.22
N MET A 220 -8.02 8.61 12.68
CA MET A 220 -8.29 8.35 14.09
C MET A 220 -7.02 8.45 14.95
N VAL A 221 -5.93 7.81 14.53
CA VAL A 221 -4.65 7.84 15.25
C VAL A 221 -4.08 9.26 15.31
N THR A 222 -4.16 10.02 14.23
CA THR A 222 -3.56 11.35 14.14
C THR A 222 -4.44 12.44 14.78
N GLY A 223 -5.75 12.30 14.73
CA GLY A 223 -6.71 13.23 15.36
C GLY A 223 -6.66 13.18 16.89
N SER A 224 -6.43 12.01 17.47
CA SER A 224 -6.30 11.83 18.92
C SER A 224 -5.02 12.43 19.52
N THR A 225 -4.09 12.92 18.70
CA THR A 225 -2.83 13.56 19.13
C THR A 225 -2.93 15.09 19.16
N ALA A 226 -4.08 15.69 18.79
CA ALA A 226 -4.30 17.12 18.98
C ALA A 226 -4.42 17.43 20.48
N PRO A 227 -3.64 18.39 21.05
CA PRO A 227 -3.85 18.80 22.42
C PRO A 227 -5.29 19.31 22.57
N SER A 228 -6.03 18.77 23.53
CA SER A 228 -7.35 19.30 23.87
C SER A 228 -7.16 20.67 24.53
N ILE A 229 -7.13 21.72 23.74
CA ILE A 229 -7.08 23.11 24.19
C ILE A 229 -8.28 23.43 25.15
N HIS A 230 -9.28 22.56 25.14
CA HIS A 230 -10.47 22.72 26.00
C HIS A 230 -10.27 22.37 27.48
N ARG A 231 -9.13 21.73 27.89
CA ARG A 231 -8.87 21.41 29.30
C ARG A 231 -8.15 22.53 30.08
N LEU A 232 -7.61 23.50 29.40
CA LEU A 232 -6.92 24.63 30.08
C LEU A 232 -7.84 25.79 30.43
N ALA A 233 -9.05 25.86 29.85
CA ALA A 233 -10.01 26.94 30.11
C ALA A 233 -10.91 26.69 31.33
N VAL A 234 -10.93 25.48 31.90
CA VAL A 234 -11.82 25.14 33.05
C VAL A 234 -11.09 25.26 34.40
N ASN A 235 -9.74 25.34 34.42
CA ASN A 235 -8.97 25.48 35.68
C ASN A 235 -8.52 26.91 35.97
N SER A 236 -9.08 27.92 35.29
CA SER A 236 -8.80 29.33 35.52
C SER A 236 -10.06 30.16 35.91
N SER A 237 -11.09 29.46 36.42
CA SER A 237 -12.25 30.11 37.01
C SER A 237 -12.44 29.72 38.47
#